data_2225662253006cbcfb4203ec62ae6b37
#
_entry.id   2225662253006cbcfb4203ec62ae6b37
#
_cell.length_a   1.000
_cell.length_b   1.000
_cell.length_c   1.000
_cell.angle_alpha   90.00
_cell.angle_beta   90.00
_cell.angle_gamma   90.00
#
_symmetry.space_group_name_H-M   'P 1'
#
loop_
_entity.id
_entity.type
_entity.pdbx_description
1 polymer ?
#
loop_
_entity_poly.entity_id
_entity_poly.type
_entity_poly.pdbx_seq_one_letter_code
_entity_poly.pdbx_strand_id
1 'polypeptide(L)'
;MEKEHQIFGIRAIIEAIQAGATVDKVYIQKEASSELMKDLMKVMKRGNINFSYVPVEKLNRLTPNNHQGAVATISPISFFDLESLIESVQENGKKPLFLILDQISDARNFGAIIRTAECTGVNGIIVQKAGSAPVNGDTVKTSAGAVFNIPICKVEHIKDAIFLLQASGIKTVAATEKTDQNIYDISLNEPVAIIMGSEDRGVNPSVLKIVDEKAKLPMFGTIGSLNVSVACGAFLYEAVRQRS
;
A
#
# COMPACT_ATOMS: atom_id res chain seq x y z
N MET A 1 6.82 -2.69 25.87
CA MET A 1 5.64 -3.00 25.05
C MET A 1 6.10 -3.98 24.00
N GLU A 2 5.74 -5.24 24.10
CA GLU A 2 5.93 -6.21 23.02
C GLU A 2 5.15 -5.74 21.81
N LYS A 3 5.83 -5.67 20.68
CA LYS A 3 5.17 -5.33 19.41
C LYS A 3 4.38 -6.56 18.96
N GLU A 4 3.08 -6.56 19.18
CA GLU A 4 2.13 -7.68 18.98
C GLU A 4 2.12 -8.32 17.58
N HIS A 5 2.96 -7.86 16.64
CA HIS A 5 2.99 -8.34 15.26
C HIS A 5 4.40 -8.71 14.79
N GLN A 6 5.25 -9.22 15.69
CA GLN A 6 6.59 -9.68 15.34
C GLN A 6 6.80 -11.13 15.73
N ILE A 7 7.36 -11.92 14.80
CA ILE A 7 7.89 -13.24 15.05
C ILE A 7 9.41 -13.17 14.97
N PHE A 8 10.09 -13.82 15.87
CA PHE A 8 11.55 -13.89 15.93
C PHE A 8 12.04 -15.35 16.03
N GLY A 9 13.24 -15.58 15.50
CA GLY A 9 13.81 -16.92 15.38
C GLY A 9 13.45 -17.61 14.06
N ILE A 10 14.47 -18.20 13.44
CA ILE A 10 14.39 -18.73 12.07
C ILE A 10 13.29 -19.79 11.93
N ARG A 11 13.23 -20.75 12.86
CA ARG A 11 12.25 -21.85 12.82
C ARG A 11 10.82 -21.34 12.99
N ALA A 12 10.59 -20.43 13.93
CA ALA A 12 9.27 -19.85 14.16
C ALA A 12 8.75 -19.09 12.92
N ILE A 13 9.64 -18.39 12.20
CA ILE A 13 9.29 -17.70 10.95
C ILE A 13 8.92 -18.69 9.84
N ILE A 14 9.69 -19.79 9.70
CA ILE A 14 9.38 -20.85 8.72
C ILE A 14 8.00 -21.45 9.00
N GLU A 15 7.74 -21.81 10.25
CA GLU A 15 6.46 -22.40 10.67
C GLU A 15 5.29 -21.44 10.46
N ALA A 16 5.46 -20.16 10.77
CA ALA A 16 4.44 -19.16 10.53
C ALA A 16 4.09 -19.02 9.04
N ILE A 17 5.10 -18.97 8.17
CA ILE A 17 4.89 -18.91 6.71
C ILE A 17 4.15 -20.16 6.22
N GLN A 18 4.55 -21.34 6.69
CA GLN A 18 3.93 -22.61 6.32
C GLN A 18 2.50 -22.76 6.84
N ALA A 19 2.20 -22.15 7.98
CA ALA A 19 0.86 -22.08 8.55
C ALA A 19 -0.05 -21.03 7.86
N GLY A 20 0.46 -20.32 6.83
CA GLY A 20 -0.33 -19.33 6.09
C GLY A 20 -0.39 -17.93 6.74
N ALA A 21 0.48 -17.62 7.70
CA ALA A 21 0.54 -16.28 8.28
C ALA A 21 0.97 -15.26 7.21
N THR A 22 0.30 -14.11 7.17
CA THR A 22 0.63 -13.03 6.25
C THR A 22 1.87 -12.29 6.73
N VAL A 23 3.06 -12.76 6.30
CA VAL A 23 4.33 -12.13 6.62
C VAL A 23 4.55 -10.92 5.71
N ASP A 24 4.65 -9.73 6.32
CA ASP A 24 4.85 -8.48 5.59
C ASP A 24 6.31 -8.31 5.16
N LYS A 25 7.25 -8.54 6.08
CA LYS A 25 8.70 -8.42 5.82
C LYS A 25 9.53 -9.25 6.79
N VAL A 26 10.64 -9.82 6.28
CA VAL A 26 11.64 -10.50 7.10
C VAL A 26 12.94 -9.72 7.10
N TYR A 27 13.48 -9.45 8.29
CA TYR A 27 14.81 -8.89 8.49
C TYR A 27 15.79 -10.01 8.82
N ILE A 28 16.87 -10.11 8.07
CA ILE A 28 17.87 -11.17 8.17
C ILE A 28 19.21 -10.53 8.50
N GLN A 29 19.92 -11.12 9.45
CA GLN A 29 21.29 -10.70 9.78
C GLN A 29 22.20 -10.89 8.57
N LYS A 30 23.01 -9.89 8.26
CA LYS A 30 24.10 -10.02 7.28
C LYS A 30 25.03 -11.17 7.69
N GLU A 31 25.49 -11.95 6.70
CA GLU A 31 26.46 -13.04 6.89
C GLU A 31 25.96 -14.27 7.67
N ALA A 32 24.66 -14.36 8.01
CA ALA A 32 24.11 -15.56 8.60
C ALA A 32 24.03 -16.71 7.57
N SER A 33 24.77 -17.82 7.78
CA SER A 33 24.95 -18.90 6.80
C SER A 33 24.60 -20.28 7.34
N SER A 34 23.74 -20.40 8.36
CA SER A 34 23.30 -21.68 8.88
C SER A 34 22.42 -22.46 7.89
N GLU A 35 22.35 -23.78 8.03
CA GLU A 35 21.48 -24.62 7.20
C GLU A 35 20.00 -24.21 7.35
N LEU A 36 19.60 -23.90 8.56
CA LEU A 36 18.25 -23.41 8.87
C LEU A 36 17.96 -22.06 8.17
N MET A 37 18.97 -21.19 8.00
CA MET A 37 18.84 -19.96 7.24
C MET A 37 18.62 -20.23 5.73
N LYS A 38 19.28 -21.24 5.19
CA LYS A 38 19.05 -21.65 3.78
C LYS A 38 17.61 -22.14 3.58
N ASP A 39 17.05 -22.85 4.53
CA ASP A 39 15.65 -23.31 4.48
C ASP A 39 14.67 -22.12 4.59
N LEU A 40 14.91 -21.18 5.47
CA LEU A 40 14.14 -19.92 5.53
C LEU A 40 14.16 -19.22 4.18
N MET A 41 15.33 -19.07 3.53
CA MET A 41 15.45 -18.44 2.23
C MET A 41 14.66 -19.17 1.12
N LYS A 42 14.63 -20.51 1.14
CA LYS A 42 13.82 -21.31 0.20
C LYS A 42 12.32 -21.05 0.41
N VAL A 43 11.86 -21.07 1.67
CA VAL A 43 10.45 -20.83 2.00
C VAL A 43 10.02 -19.41 1.61
N MET A 44 10.84 -18.41 1.91
CA MET A 44 10.56 -17.01 1.53
C MET A 44 10.50 -16.81 0.03
N LYS A 45 11.42 -17.44 -0.74
CA LYS A 45 11.40 -17.37 -2.21
C LYS A 45 10.13 -18.00 -2.79
N ARG A 46 9.70 -19.15 -2.27
CA ARG A 46 8.44 -19.81 -2.73
C ARG A 46 7.21 -18.95 -2.42
N GLY A 47 7.18 -18.30 -1.24
CA GLY A 47 6.09 -17.43 -0.82
C GLY A 47 6.18 -16.00 -1.35
N ASN A 48 7.18 -15.67 -2.16
CA ASN A 48 7.46 -14.31 -2.65
C ASN A 48 7.45 -13.25 -1.53
N ILE A 49 8.11 -13.58 -0.40
CA ILE A 49 8.11 -12.77 0.82
C ILE A 49 9.25 -11.77 0.77
N ASN A 50 8.94 -10.50 1.03
CA ASN A 50 9.94 -9.43 1.11
C ASN A 50 10.91 -9.65 2.26
N PHE A 51 12.20 -9.50 2.00
CA PHE A 51 13.22 -9.53 3.05
C PHE A 51 14.31 -8.45 2.84
N SER A 52 15.04 -8.16 3.91
CA SER A 52 16.19 -7.26 3.86
C SER A 52 17.30 -7.76 4.76
N TYR A 53 18.54 -7.72 4.27
CA TYR A 53 19.72 -7.93 5.09
C TYR A 53 19.98 -6.70 5.94
N VAL A 54 20.18 -6.90 7.24
CA VAL A 54 20.39 -5.82 8.21
C VAL A 54 21.53 -6.17 9.17
N PRO A 55 22.19 -5.16 9.78
CA PRO A 55 23.10 -5.39 10.89
C PRO A 55 22.38 -5.98 12.11
N VAL A 56 23.11 -6.74 12.95
CA VAL A 56 22.55 -7.39 14.15
C VAL A 56 21.95 -6.40 15.13
N GLU A 57 22.52 -5.19 15.22
CA GLU A 57 22.04 -4.11 16.07
C GLU A 57 20.60 -3.69 15.70
N LYS A 58 20.24 -3.77 14.43
CA LYS A 58 18.88 -3.50 14.00
C LYS A 58 17.92 -4.60 14.47
N LEU A 59 18.32 -5.86 14.43
CA LEU A 59 17.52 -6.98 14.96
C LEU A 59 17.32 -6.85 16.47
N ASN A 60 18.38 -6.53 17.21
CA ASN A 60 18.35 -6.30 18.66
C ASN A 60 17.42 -5.12 19.06
N ARG A 61 17.23 -4.13 18.17
CA ARG A 61 16.25 -3.03 18.39
C ARG A 61 14.82 -3.46 18.08
N LEU A 62 14.64 -4.42 17.17
CA LEU A 62 13.32 -4.94 16.83
C LEU A 62 12.77 -5.83 17.95
N THR A 63 13.61 -6.70 18.52
CA THR A 63 13.24 -7.56 19.63
C THR A 63 14.40 -7.76 20.59
N PRO A 64 14.16 -7.72 21.93
CA PRO A 64 15.18 -8.07 22.93
C PRO A 64 15.38 -9.58 23.05
N ASN A 65 14.52 -10.39 22.45
CA ASN A 65 14.54 -11.85 22.54
C ASN A 65 15.57 -12.47 21.58
N ASN A 66 15.89 -13.76 21.79
CA ASN A 66 16.82 -14.47 20.92
C ASN A 66 16.24 -14.66 19.51
N HIS A 67 16.60 -13.78 18.61
CA HIS A 67 16.11 -13.76 17.21
C HIS A 67 16.86 -14.71 16.27
N GLN A 68 17.96 -15.34 16.68
CA GLN A 68 18.74 -16.30 15.87
C GLN A 68 19.12 -15.77 14.47
N GLY A 69 19.25 -14.45 14.31
CA GLY A 69 19.57 -13.81 13.04
C GLY A 69 18.37 -13.48 12.13
N ALA A 70 17.11 -13.69 12.59
CA ALA A 70 15.92 -13.36 11.81
C ALA A 70 14.77 -12.82 12.67
N VAL A 71 14.09 -11.79 12.17
CA VAL A 71 12.86 -11.21 12.72
C VAL A 71 11.90 -10.95 11.58
N ALA A 72 10.64 -11.36 11.72
CA ALA A 72 9.58 -11.11 10.76
C ALA A 72 8.51 -10.18 11.35
N THR A 73 7.95 -9.31 10.52
CA THR A 73 6.73 -8.56 10.81
C THR A 73 5.55 -9.26 10.16
N ILE A 74 4.44 -9.41 10.89
CA ILE A 74 3.20 -10.01 10.41
C ILE A 74 2.20 -8.90 10.16
N SER A 75 1.48 -9.00 9.05
CA SER A 75 0.35 -8.13 8.76
C SER A 75 -0.90 -8.61 9.53
N PRO A 76 -1.67 -7.71 10.16
CA PRO A 76 -2.93 -8.07 10.80
C PRO A 76 -4.06 -8.39 9.79
N ILE A 77 -3.80 -8.17 8.50
CA ILE A 77 -4.75 -8.43 7.40
C ILE A 77 -4.12 -9.32 6.34
N SER A 78 -4.97 -10.01 5.57
CA SER A 78 -4.59 -10.62 4.30
C SER A 78 -4.67 -9.61 3.17
N PHE A 79 -3.80 -9.75 2.16
CA PHE A 79 -3.82 -8.90 0.97
C PHE A 79 -4.61 -9.60 -0.13
N PHE A 80 -5.34 -8.82 -0.91
CA PHE A 80 -6.16 -9.30 -2.02
C PHE A 80 -5.34 -9.36 -3.31
N ASP A 81 -5.70 -10.30 -4.17
CA ASP A 81 -5.26 -10.31 -5.56
C ASP A 81 -5.99 -9.21 -6.33
N LEU A 82 -5.25 -8.43 -7.13
CA LEU A 82 -5.81 -7.26 -7.80
C LEU A 82 -6.77 -7.64 -8.92
N GLU A 83 -6.44 -8.66 -9.72
CA GLU A 83 -7.26 -9.10 -10.85
C GLU A 83 -8.60 -9.63 -10.37
N SER A 84 -8.58 -10.54 -9.40
CA SER A 84 -9.78 -11.07 -8.75
C SER A 84 -10.65 -9.98 -8.09
N LEU A 85 -10.02 -8.97 -7.51
CA LEU A 85 -10.76 -7.85 -6.90
C LEU A 85 -11.45 -6.98 -7.95
N ILE A 86 -10.78 -6.68 -9.06
CA ILE A 86 -11.36 -5.91 -10.18
C ILE A 86 -12.59 -6.65 -10.73
N GLU A 87 -12.46 -7.95 -11.02
CA GLU A 87 -13.55 -8.79 -11.52
C GLU A 87 -14.76 -8.76 -10.56
N SER A 88 -14.51 -9.02 -9.28
CA SER A 88 -15.57 -9.01 -8.27
C SER A 88 -16.29 -7.67 -8.14
N VAL A 89 -15.57 -6.54 -8.26
CA VAL A 89 -16.18 -5.21 -8.20
C VAL A 89 -17.05 -4.93 -9.43
N GLN A 90 -16.59 -5.35 -10.62
CA GLN A 90 -17.32 -5.16 -11.88
C GLN A 90 -18.60 -6.01 -11.94
N GLU A 91 -18.55 -7.26 -11.48
CA GLU A 91 -19.69 -8.17 -11.42
C GLU A 91 -20.83 -7.64 -10.53
N ASN A 92 -20.49 -6.87 -9.48
CA ASN A 92 -21.48 -6.25 -8.60
C ASN A 92 -22.22 -5.03 -9.19
N GLY A 93 -21.95 -4.67 -10.46
CA GLY A 93 -22.63 -3.59 -11.18
C GLY A 93 -22.35 -2.19 -10.65
N LYS A 94 -21.39 -2.03 -9.74
CA LYS A 94 -20.97 -0.73 -9.21
C LYS A 94 -19.94 -0.09 -10.13
N LYS A 95 -19.91 1.24 -10.19
CA LYS A 95 -18.83 1.96 -10.86
C LYS A 95 -17.56 1.85 -10.00
N PRO A 96 -16.51 1.14 -10.45
CA PRO A 96 -15.28 0.98 -9.66
C PRO A 96 -14.66 2.32 -9.24
N LEU A 97 -14.19 2.37 -7.99
CA LEU A 97 -13.35 3.44 -7.46
C LEU A 97 -12.17 2.80 -6.76
N PHE A 98 -10.99 2.86 -7.35
CA PHE A 98 -9.75 2.37 -6.77
C PHE A 98 -8.83 3.51 -6.35
N LEU A 99 -7.95 3.24 -5.41
CA LEU A 99 -6.94 4.18 -4.95
C LEU A 99 -5.55 3.52 -5.05
N ILE A 100 -4.65 4.13 -5.81
CA ILE A 100 -3.25 3.70 -5.93
C ILE A 100 -2.39 4.64 -5.09
N LEU A 101 -1.53 4.07 -4.25
CA LEU A 101 -0.60 4.81 -3.41
C LEU A 101 0.84 4.56 -3.87
N ASP A 102 1.41 5.54 -4.56
CA ASP A 102 2.76 5.48 -5.09
C ASP A 102 3.76 6.00 -4.05
N GLN A 103 4.49 5.09 -3.41
CA GLN A 103 5.55 5.38 -2.44
C GLN A 103 5.09 6.11 -1.16
N ILE A 104 3.87 5.88 -0.70
CA ILE A 104 3.42 6.35 0.61
C ILE A 104 4.05 5.46 1.68
N SER A 105 5.06 5.97 2.39
CA SER A 105 5.87 5.21 3.37
C SER A 105 5.57 5.55 4.84
N ASP A 106 4.89 6.66 5.10
CA ASP A 106 4.47 7.04 6.46
C ASP A 106 3.19 6.30 6.87
N ALA A 107 3.26 5.57 8.00
CA ALA A 107 2.15 4.75 8.50
C ALA A 107 0.95 5.60 8.98
N ARG A 108 1.16 6.85 9.41
CA ARG A 108 0.08 7.73 9.86
C ARG A 108 -0.70 8.25 8.69
N ASN A 109 -0.01 8.72 7.63
CA ASN A 109 -0.66 9.12 6.39
C ASN A 109 -1.38 7.94 5.75
N PHE A 110 -0.74 6.77 5.70
CA PHE A 110 -1.35 5.56 5.17
C PHE A 110 -2.64 5.20 5.92
N GLY A 111 -2.62 5.18 7.26
CA GLY A 111 -3.81 4.91 8.06
C GLY A 111 -4.93 5.96 7.87
N ALA A 112 -4.58 7.24 7.81
CA ALA A 112 -5.55 8.31 7.54
C ALA A 112 -6.20 8.18 6.15
N ILE A 113 -5.39 7.83 5.14
CA ILE A 113 -5.87 7.57 3.78
C ILE A 113 -6.82 6.37 3.75
N ILE A 114 -6.46 5.25 4.39
CA ILE A 114 -7.31 4.06 4.49
C ILE A 114 -8.67 4.41 5.11
N ARG A 115 -8.67 5.18 6.19
CA ARG A 115 -9.91 5.62 6.85
C ARG A 115 -10.79 6.42 5.90
N THR A 116 -10.23 7.39 5.19
CA THR A 116 -10.97 8.22 4.24
C THR A 116 -11.46 7.38 3.05
N ALA A 117 -10.65 6.47 2.54
CA ALA A 117 -11.00 5.59 1.42
C ALA A 117 -12.20 4.68 1.78
N GLU A 118 -12.21 4.12 2.99
CA GLU A 118 -13.34 3.32 3.47
C GLU A 118 -14.61 4.18 3.57
N CYS A 119 -14.54 5.36 4.20
CA CYS A 119 -15.67 6.29 4.33
C CYS A 119 -16.24 6.77 2.98
N THR A 120 -15.44 6.80 1.93
CA THR A 120 -15.83 7.27 0.59
C THR A 120 -16.21 6.14 -0.36
N GLY A 121 -16.23 4.89 0.11
CA GLY A 121 -16.65 3.74 -0.68
C GLY A 121 -15.64 3.30 -1.74
N VAL A 122 -14.35 3.55 -1.53
CA VAL A 122 -13.28 3.00 -2.37
C VAL A 122 -13.33 1.47 -2.33
N ASN A 123 -13.31 0.83 -3.49
CA ASN A 123 -13.42 -0.62 -3.63
C ASN A 123 -12.13 -1.37 -3.30
N GLY A 124 -10.99 -0.71 -3.42
CA GLY A 124 -9.70 -1.29 -3.05
C GLY A 124 -8.56 -0.29 -3.10
N ILE A 125 -7.55 -0.51 -2.24
CA ILE A 125 -6.32 0.27 -2.20
C ILE A 125 -5.19 -0.58 -2.76
N ILE A 126 -4.40 -0.01 -3.66
CA ILE A 126 -3.29 -0.68 -4.33
C ILE A 126 -1.99 -0.03 -3.86
N VAL A 127 -1.09 -0.83 -3.33
CA VAL A 127 0.23 -0.41 -2.85
C VAL A 127 1.33 -1.27 -3.44
N GLN A 128 2.53 -0.74 -3.58
CA GLN A 128 3.68 -1.53 -3.99
C GLN A 128 4.21 -2.36 -2.82
N LYS A 129 4.69 -3.58 -3.06
CA LYS A 129 5.30 -4.44 -2.03
C LYS A 129 6.52 -3.79 -1.39
N ALA A 130 7.35 -3.13 -2.18
CA ALA A 130 8.55 -2.45 -1.71
C ALA A 130 8.33 -0.93 -1.63
N GLY A 131 8.73 -0.31 -0.51
CA GLY A 131 8.68 1.16 -0.33
C GLY A 131 7.36 1.72 0.19
N SER A 132 6.32 0.92 0.35
CA SER A 132 5.07 1.32 0.98
C SER A 132 5.09 1.17 2.50
N ALA A 133 4.24 1.92 3.19
CA ALA A 133 4.04 1.80 4.62
C ALA A 133 3.58 0.38 4.99
N PRO A 134 4.07 -0.19 6.11
CA PRO A 134 3.59 -1.48 6.59
C PRO A 134 2.17 -1.37 7.13
N VAL A 135 1.41 -2.45 7.01
CA VAL A 135 0.16 -2.60 7.78
C VAL A 135 0.52 -3.20 9.13
N ASN A 136 0.48 -2.38 10.17
CA ASN A 136 0.84 -2.74 11.54
C ASN A 136 -0.12 -2.10 12.55
N GLY A 137 0.15 -2.23 13.84
CA GLY A 137 -0.68 -1.66 14.91
C GLY A 137 -0.88 -0.14 14.79
N ASP A 138 0.13 0.61 14.32
CA ASP A 138 0.01 2.06 14.09
C ASP A 138 -0.97 2.34 12.95
N THR A 139 -0.91 1.56 11.87
CA THR A 139 -1.87 1.66 10.74
C THR A 139 -3.28 1.32 11.18
N VAL A 140 -3.46 0.26 11.99
CA VAL A 140 -4.77 -0.11 12.57
C VAL A 140 -5.33 1.04 13.40
N LYS A 141 -4.50 1.62 14.28
CA LYS A 141 -4.90 2.74 15.15
C LYS A 141 -5.25 3.99 14.35
N THR A 142 -4.41 4.40 13.41
CA THR A 142 -4.60 5.64 12.63
C THR A 142 -5.73 5.53 11.62
N SER A 143 -6.01 4.32 11.11
CA SER A 143 -7.20 4.05 10.30
C SER A 143 -8.49 3.89 11.11
N ALA A 144 -8.44 3.95 12.44
CA ALA A 144 -9.57 3.65 13.34
C ALA A 144 -10.24 2.29 13.02
N GLY A 145 -9.45 1.29 12.61
CA GLY A 145 -9.93 -0.04 12.24
C GLY A 145 -10.44 -0.19 10.80
N ALA A 146 -10.53 0.88 10.02
CA ALA A 146 -11.00 0.82 8.62
C ALA A 146 -10.15 -0.13 7.76
N VAL A 147 -8.89 -0.38 8.13
CA VAL A 147 -8.00 -1.33 7.46
C VAL A 147 -8.55 -2.76 7.40
N PHE A 148 -9.48 -3.13 8.26
CA PHE A 148 -10.13 -4.44 8.25
C PHE A 148 -11.34 -4.52 7.30
N ASN A 149 -11.85 -3.37 6.84
CA ASN A 149 -13.09 -3.27 6.07
C ASN A 149 -12.84 -3.00 4.58
N ILE A 150 -11.66 -2.55 4.20
CA ILE A 150 -11.33 -2.22 2.82
C ILE A 150 -10.27 -3.17 2.25
N PRO A 151 -10.46 -3.75 1.05
CA PRO A 151 -9.46 -4.57 0.40
C PRO A 151 -8.17 -3.79 0.11
N ILE A 152 -7.02 -4.39 0.44
CA ILE A 152 -5.70 -3.85 0.10
C ILE A 152 -4.96 -4.87 -0.76
N CYS A 153 -4.52 -4.43 -1.95
CA CYS A 153 -3.73 -5.23 -2.88
C CYS A 153 -2.26 -4.81 -2.83
N LYS A 154 -1.34 -5.78 -2.76
CA LYS A 154 0.10 -5.56 -2.88
C LYS A 154 0.59 -6.04 -4.24
N VAL A 155 1.13 -5.11 -5.03
CA VAL A 155 1.68 -5.38 -6.37
C VAL A 155 3.20 -5.23 -6.39
N GLU A 156 3.86 -5.91 -7.33
CA GLU A 156 5.32 -5.76 -7.50
C GLU A 156 5.66 -4.38 -8.04
N HIS A 157 4.91 -3.94 -9.07
CA HIS A 157 5.11 -2.65 -9.71
C HIS A 157 3.77 -1.94 -9.91
N ILE A 158 3.71 -0.67 -9.51
CA ILE A 158 2.52 0.19 -9.70
C ILE A 158 2.13 0.30 -11.18
N LYS A 159 3.08 0.29 -12.10
CA LYS A 159 2.79 0.38 -13.54
C LYS A 159 1.99 -0.81 -14.05
N ASP A 160 2.30 -2.01 -13.59
CA ASP A 160 1.57 -3.22 -14.00
C ASP A 160 0.12 -3.14 -13.52
N ALA A 161 -0.11 -2.63 -12.30
CA ALA A 161 -1.45 -2.38 -11.79
C ALA A 161 -2.21 -1.34 -12.62
N ILE A 162 -1.53 -0.25 -13.05
CA ILE A 162 -2.13 0.77 -13.92
C ILE A 162 -2.55 0.16 -15.25
N PHE A 163 -1.68 -0.60 -15.92
CA PHE A 163 -2.01 -1.26 -17.19
C PHE A 163 -3.15 -2.26 -17.03
N LEU A 164 -3.21 -3.01 -15.94
CA LEU A 164 -4.30 -3.95 -15.67
C LEU A 164 -5.64 -3.21 -15.50
N LEU A 165 -5.66 -2.11 -14.72
CA LEU A 165 -6.84 -1.29 -14.53
C LEU A 165 -7.33 -0.68 -15.85
N GLN A 166 -6.43 -0.12 -16.65
CA GLN A 166 -6.75 0.43 -17.96
C GLN A 166 -7.30 -0.64 -18.91
N ALA A 167 -6.68 -1.83 -18.94
CA ALA A 167 -7.18 -2.97 -19.73
C ALA A 167 -8.58 -3.43 -19.27
N SER A 168 -8.92 -3.22 -18.00
CA SER A 168 -10.24 -3.51 -17.43
C SER A 168 -11.25 -2.37 -17.60
N GLY A 169 -10.93 -1.33 -18.38
CA GLY A 169 -11.80 -0.18 -18.63
C GLY A 169 -11.91 0.80 -17.45
N ILE A 170 -10.92 0.80 -16.54
CA ILE A 170 -10.86 1.70 -15.39
C ILE A 170 -9.87 2.82 -15.70
N LYS A 171 -10.39 4.04 -15.84
CA LYS A 171 -9.61 5.25 -16.10
C LYS A 171 -8.66 5.55 -14.94
N THR A 172 -7.46 5.98 -15.24
CA THR A 172 -6.42 6.30 -14.26
C THR A 172 -6.17 7.80 -14.19
N VAL A 173 -6.27 8.38 -12.99
CA VAL A 173 -6.14 9.82 -12.73
C VAL A 173 -5.05 10.06 -11.69
N ALA A 174 -3.96 10.74 -12.06
CA ALA A 174 -2.90 11.09 -11.13
C ALA A 174 -3.14 12.45 -10.47
N ALA A 175 -3.10 12.49 -9.14
CA ALA A 175 -3.09 13.72 -8.35
C ALA A 175 -1.68 14.34 -8.39
N THR A 176 -1.54 15.47 -9.08
CA THR A 176 -0.24 16.14 -9.24
C THR A 176 -0.42 17.62 -9.56
N GLU A 177 0.48 18.44 -9.03
CA GLU A 177 0.59 19.87 -9.36
C GLU A 177 1.14 20.12 -10.79
N LYS A 178 1.71 19.08 -11.43
CA LYS A 178 2.36 19.14 -12.75
C LYS A 178 1.34 19.06 -13.90
N THR A 179 0.23 19.77 -13.76
CA THR A 179 -0.83 19.88 -14.77
C THR A 179 -1.58 21.19 -14.60
N ASP A 180 -2.20 21.68 -15.67
CA ASP A 180 -3.09 22.84 -15.61
C ASP A 180 -4.55 22.46 -15.31
N GLN A 181 -4.91 21.20 -15.43
CA GLN A 181 -6.26 20.69 -15.25
C GLN A 181 -6.61 20.57 -13.76
N ASN A 182 -7.70 21.20 -13.34
CA ASN A 182 -8.21 21.07 -11.99
C ASN A 182 -9.05 19.80 -11.83
N ILE A 183 -9.10 19.27 -10.61
CA ILE A 183 -9.92 18.08 -10.31
C ILE A 183 -11.41 18.31 -10.60
N TYR A 184 -11.87 19.55 -10.52
CA TYR A 184 -13.28 19.92 -10.77
C TYR A 184 -13.67 19.90 -12.24
N ASP A 185 -12.68 19.87 -13.15
CA ASP A 185 -12.87 19.92 -14.61
C ASP A 185 -12.78 18.54 -15.26
N ILE A 186 -12.54 17.48 -14.47
CA ILE A 186 -12.46 16.11 -14.96
C ILE A 186 -13.64 15.25 -14.51
N SER A 187 -13.99 14.23 -15.29
CA SER A 187 -15.02 13.27 -14.90
C SER A 187 -14.44 12.21 -13.97
N LEU A 188 -15.05 12.07 -12.79
CA LEU A 188 -14.83 10.97 -11.84
C LEU A 188 -16.09 10.12 -11.68
N ASN A 189 -17.14 10.36 -12.46
CA ASN A 189 -18.40 9.63 -12.44
C ASN A 189 -18.38 8.37 -13.35
N GLU A 190 -17.22 7.83 -13.64
CA GLU A 190 -16.97 6.61 -14.42
C GLU A 190 -16.09 5.66 -13.59
N PRO A 191 -15.84 4.41 -14.04
CA PRO A 191 -14.82 3.57 -13.44
C PRO A 191 -13.47 4.29 -13.37
N VAL A 192 -12.92 4.53 -12.16
CA VAL A 192 -11.70 5.33 -12.00
C VAL A 192 -10.79 4.79 -10.91
N ALA A 193 -9.49 4.91 -11.13
CA ALA A 193 -8.44 4.72 -10.15
C ALA A 193 -7.69 6.05 -9.94
N ILE A 194 -7.70 6.56 -8.72
CA ILE A 194 -6.99 7.79 -8.33
C ILE A 194 -5.60 7.40 -7.84
N ILE A 195 -4.55 8.07 -8.32
CA ILE A 195 -3.17 7.81 -7.94
C ILE A 195 -2.65 8.97 -7.08
N MET A 196 -2.26 8.66 -5.84
CA MET A 196 -1.63 9.60 -4.91
C MET A 196 -0.14 9.29 -4.79
N GLY A 197 0.70 10.30 -4.87
CA GLY A 197 2.15 10.17 -4.72
C GLY A 197 2.65 10.49 -3.32
N SER A 198 3.95 10.26 -3.08
CA SER A 198 4.60 10.61 -1.80
C SER A 198 4.61 12.12 -1.54
N GLU A 199 4.70 12.52 -0.26
CA GLU A 199 4.76 13.93 0.14
C GLU A 199 5.96 14.68 -0.44
N ASP A 200 7.13 14.02 -0.50
CA ASP A 200 8.37 14.67 -0.92
C ASP A 200 8.51 14.78 -2.45
N ARG A 201 8.03 13.76 -3.20
CA ARG A 201 8.32 13.61 -4.64
C ARG A 201 7.06 13.67 -5.51
N GLY A 202 5.89 13.56 -4.91
CA GLY A 202 4.65 13.39 -5.63
C GLY A 202 4.58 12.03 -6.32
N VAL A 203 3.76 11.93 -7.35
CA VAL A 203 3.63 10.73 -8.20
C VAL A 203 4.89 10.56 -9.05
N ASN A 204 5.40 9.34 -9.14
CA ASN A 204 6.61 9.01 -9.91
C ASN A 204 6.47 9.50 -11.37
N PRO A 205 7.50 10.19 -11.92
CA PRO A 205 7.45 10.69 -13.30
C PRO A 205 7.17 9.61 -14.36
N SER A 206 7.59 8.36 -14.10
CA SER A 206 7.31 7.26 -15.02
C SER A 206 5.85 6.79 -14.96
N VAL A 207 5.17 6.99 -13.84
CA VAL A 207 3.71 6.77 -13.67
C VAL A 207 2.95 7.89 -14.35
N LEU A 208 3.35 9.15 -14.18
CA LEU A 208 2.73 10.29 -14.85
C LEU A 208 2.72 10.23 -16.38
N LYS A 209 3.58 9.38 -16.97
CA LYS A 209 3.64 9.21 -18.44
C LYS A 209 2.62 8.21 -18.99
N ILE A 210 2.06 7.37 -18.14
CA ILE A 210 1.19 6.25 -18.55
C ILE A 210 -0.25 6.37 -18.07
N VAL A 211 -0.53 7.32 -17.17
CA VAL A 211 -1.91 7.59 -16.70
C VAL A 211 -2.73 8.29 -17.76
N ASP A 212 -4.05 8.07 -17.75
CA ASP A 212 -4.95 8.66 -18.73
C ASP A 212 -5.13 10.17 -18.51
N GLU A 213 -5.25 10.60 -17.24
CA GLU A 213 -5.42 11.99 -16.88
C GLU A 213 -4.58 12.39 -15.66
N LYS A 214 -4.38 13.69 -15.53
CA LYS A 214 -3.70 14.33 -14.39
C LYS A 214 -4.58 15.46 -13.90
N ALA A 215 -4.69 15.61 -12.58
CA ALA A 215 -5.46 16.69 -12.01
C ALA A 215 -4.78 17.26 -10.77
N LYS A 216 -4.99 18.55 -10.53
CA LYS A 216 -4.52 19.26 -9.34
C LYS A 216 -5.68 19.79 -8.51
N LEU A 217 -5.42 20.01 -7.24
CA LEU A 217 -6.24 20.85 -6.38
C LEU A 217 -5.80 22.31 -6.57
N PRO A 218 -6.72 23.26 -6.75
CA PRO A 218 -6.35 24.66 -6.80
C PRO A 218 -5.79 25.14 -5.46
N MET A 219 -4.64 25.82 -5.50
CA MET A 219 -3.96 26.35 -4.33
C MET A 219 -3.96 27.88 -4.40
N PHE A 220 -4.42 28.54 -3.34
CA PHE A 220 -4.53 30.01 -3.28
C PHE A 220 -3.56 30.63 -2.26
N GLY A 221 -2.84 29.81 -1.52
CA GLY A 221 -1.85 30.23 -0.54
C GLY A 221 -0.42 30.23 -1.08
N THR A 222 0.53 30.51 -0.18
CA THR A 222 1.97 30.49 -0.49
C THR A 222 2.60 29.09 -0.37
N ILE A 223 1.93 28.16 0.33
CA ILE A 223 2.38 26.78 0.48
C ILE A 223 1.98 25.98 -0.76
N GLY A 224 2.95 25.31 -1.39
CA GLY A 224 2.79 24.67 -2.69
C GLY A 224 2.12 23.28 -2.67
N SER A 225 1.89 22.67 -1.50
CA SER A 225 1.29 21.33 -1.40
C SER A 225 0.51 21.13 -0.11
N LEU A 226 -0.48 20.25 -0.15
CA LEU A 226 -1.18 19.75 1.02
C LEU A 226 -0.50 18.49 1.54
N ASN A 227 -0.72 18.16 2.81
CA ASN A 227 -0.45 16.80 3.31
C ASN A 227 -1.19 15.78 2.42
N VAL A 228 -0.53 14.67 2.11
CA VAL A 228 -1.05 13.69 1.14
C VAL A 228 -2.38 13.08 1.57
N SER A 229 -2.62 12.86 2.86
CA SER A 229 -3.90 12.31 3.35
C SER A 229 -5.04 13.33 3.19
N VAL A 230 -4.74 14.61 3.34
CA VAL A 230 -5.70 15.70 3.12
C VAL A 230 -6.02 15.84 1.64
N ALA A 231 -4.99 15.87 0.78
CA ALA A 231 -5.17 15.91 -0.67
C ALA A 231 -5.98 14.70 -1.16
N CYS A 232 -5.66 13.50 -0.67
CA CYS A 232 -6.40 12.28 -0.97
C CYS A 232 -7.88 12.41 -0.60
N GLY A 233 -8.18 12.95 0.59
CA GLY A 233 -9.55 13.21 1.03
C GLY A 233 -10.31 14.13 0.08
N ALA A 234 -9.67 15.21 -0.38
CA ALA A 234 -10.28 16.15 -1.32
C ALA A 234 -10.60 15.47 -2.67
N PHE A 235 -9.67 14.67 -3.22
CA PHE A 235 -9.90 13.90 -4.44
C PHE A 235 -11.04 12.88 -4.29
N LEU A 236 -11.05 12.13 -3.20
CA LEU A 236 -12.07 11.10 -2.97
C LEU A 236 -13.46 11.70 -2.75
N TYR A 237 -13.57 12.81 -2.01
CA TYR A 237 -14.85 13.48 -1.81
C TYR A 237 -15.36 14.19 -3.07
N GLU A 238 -14.48 14.64 -3.95
CA GLU A 238 -14.91 15.10 -5.28
C GLU A 238 -15.47 13.93 -6.11
N ALA A 239 -14.84 12.75 -6.06
CA ALA A 239 -15.39 11.56 -6.69
C ALA A 239 -16.78 11.19 -6.11
N VAL A 240 -16.95 11.27 -4.78
CA VAL A 240 -18.25 11.06 -4.13
C VAL A 240 -19.28 12.07 -4.63
N ARG A 241 -18.94 13.37 -4.64
CA ARG A 241 -19.85 14.43 -5.11
C ARG A 241 -20.33 14.20 -6.53
N GLN A 242 -19.45 13.74 -7.43
CA GLN A 242 -19.82 13.49 -8.83
C GLN A 242 -20.65 12.21 -9.01
N ARG A 243 -20.60 11.27 -8.07
CA ARG A 243 -21.29 9.96 -8.11
C ARG A 243 -22.60 9.93 -7.34
N SER A 244 -22.84 10.99 -6.52
CA SER A 244 -24.10 11.21 -5.77
C SER A 244 -25.06 12.03 -6.62
#